data_9defa6029e797517312a47525e064d57
#
_entry.id   9defa6029e797517312a47525e064d57
#
_cell.length_a   1.000
_cell.length_b   1.000
_cell.length_c   1.000
_cell.angle_alpha   90.00
_cell.angle_beta   90.00
_cell.angle_gamma   90.00
#
_symmetry.space_group_name_H-M   'P 1'
#
loop_
_entity.id
_entity.type
_entity.pdbx_description
1 polymer ?
#
loop_
_entity_poly.entity_id
_entity_poly.type
_entity_poly.pdbx_seq_one_letter_code
_entity_poly.pdbx_strand_id
1 'polypeptide(L)'
;MKRKATTLMMLVLSTLLVASIAVPGCTPSAADYPNQAITLVCPWGAGGGTDRVARFLADQLSNELGQPVAVVNQTGGNGAVGHNAGALANPDGYTLCISTWELSILRHMGWSDVAYDNVRGVAMVNLDAAGLMVHPSDAAAHGWQNAADWIEYVKQNPGVQVSGTGSGGVWHVSLLGMLAEAGVSPDQVEWLPSTGAAEGITWLLGQHIDAVTCSIVEAGPQLEAGTLVALGTMSEERLDAFPDIPTLKEVGLDWQLGAWRGITVPAETPDEIVEVLHDAIQKILMSQVWQDWMEDQGFGQFYLNSADFDAFMAADYQAGGELLSAGGLI
;
A
#
# COMPACT_ATOMS: atom_id res chain seq x y z
N MET A 1 -12.57 -16.64 92.90
CA MET A 1 -12.46 -18.00 92.38
C MET A 1 -13.10 -18.03 90.99
N LYS A 2 -12.34 -17.82 89.92
CA LYS A 2 -12.76 -18.06 88.51
C LYS A 2 -11.52 -18.43 87.73
N ARG A 3 -11.49 -19.66 87.23
CA ARG A 3 -10.42 -20.19 86.40
C ARG A 3 -10.53 -19.57 85.02
N LYS A 4 -9.46 -18.99 84.49
CA LYS A 4 -9.32 -18.56 83.14
C LYS A 4 -8.77 -19.71 82.32
N ALA A 5 -9.56 -20.22 81.40
CA ALA A 5 -9.12 -21.15 80.40
C ALA A 5 -8.44 -20.39 79.25
N THR A 6 -7.16 -20.66 79.05
CA THR A 6 -6.41 -20.05 77.97
C THR A 6 -6.49 -21.03 76.83
N THR A 7 -7.26 -20.65 75.76
CA THR A 7 -7.35 -21.43 74.54
C THR A 7 -6.16 -21.02 73.65
N LEU A 8 -5.25 -21.95 73.44
CA LEU A 8 -4.12 -21.82 72.54
C LEU A 8 -4.62 -22.01 71.10
N MET A 9 -4.74 -20.93 70.36
CA MET A 9 -5.11 -20.98 68.96
C MET A 9 -3.84 -21.20 68.13
N MET A 10 -3.64 -22.41 67.63
CA MET A 10 -2.61 -22.75 66.66
C MET A 10 -2.96 -22.14 65.33
N LEU A 11 -2.19 -21.12 64.92
CA LEU A 11 -2.24 -20.56 63.57
C LEU A 11 -1.46 -21.51 62.68
N VAL A 12 -2.18 -22.33 61.92
CA VAL A 12 -1.59 -23.11 60.82
C VAL A 12 -1.44 -22.16 59.64
N LEU A 13 -0.22 -21.68 59.47
CA LEU A 13 0.17 -20.89 58.29
C LEU A 13 0.37 -21.86 57.13
N SER A 14 -0.70 -22.11 56.37
CA SER A 14 -0.62 -22.85 55.09
C SER A 14 -0.03 -21.90 54.03
N THR A 15 1.28 -22.04 53.84
CA THR A 15 1.97 -21.51 52.66
C THR A 15 1.45 -22.19 51.42
N LEU A 16 0.50 -21.57 50.72
CA LEU A 16 0.17 -21.93 49.34
C LEU A 16 1.37 -21.55 48.46
N LEU A 17 2.17 -22.51 48.14
CA LEU A 17 3.18 -22.45 47.07
C LEU A 17 2.42 -22.44 45.74
N VAL A 18 2.10 -21.26 45.23
CA VAL A 18 1.61 -21.08 43.87
C VAL A 18 2.79 -21.42 42.97
N ALA A 19 2.88 -22.66 42.56
CA ALA A 19 3.74 -23.06 41.45
C ALA A 19 3.18 -22.36 40.21
N SER A 20 3.80 -21.28 39.82
CA SER A 20 3.61 -20.67 38.49
C SER A 20 4.03 -21.72 37.47
N ILE A 21 3.09 -22.49 36.95
CA ILE A 21 3.29 -23.30 35.77
C ILE A 21 3.46 -22.27 34.67
N ALA A 22 4.72 -21.94 34.34
CA ALA A 22 5.04 -21.29 33.09
C ALA A 22 4.57 -22.30 32.01
N VAL A 23 3.39 -22.05 31.45
CA VAL A 23 2.99 -22.69 30.20
C VAL A 23 4.03 -22.20 29.21
N PRO A 24 4.89 -23.08 28.66
CA PRO A 24 5.75 -22.66 27.57
C PRO A 24 4.77 -22.18 26.50
N GLY A 25 4.79 -20.88 26.18
CA GLY A 25 4.12 -20.37 25.00
C GLY A 25 4.62 -21.25 23.85
N CYS A 26 3.74 -22.04 23.24
CA CYS A 26 4.06 -22.69 21.99
C CYS A 26 4.36 -21.58 20.99
N THR A 27 5.63 -21.24 20.84
CA THR A 27 6.09 -20.56 19.64
C THR A 27 5.73 -21.50 18.50
N PRO A 28 4.98 -21.09 17.49
CA PRO A 28 4.70 -21.94 16.34
C PRO A 28 6.04 -22.42 15.78
N SER A 29 6.22 -23.73 15.70
CA SER A 29 7.40 -24.29 15.05
C SER A 29 7.17 -24.21 13.54
N ALA A 30 8.13 -23.70 12.77
CA ALA A 30 8.07 -23.68 11.31
C ALA A 30 7.85 -25.07 10.69
N ALA A 31 8.14 -26.14 11.43
CA ALA A 31 7.93 -27.52 10.98
C ALA A 31 6.45 -27.85 10.67
N ASP A 32 5.50 -27.12 11.26
CA ASP A 32 4.05 -27.32 11.07
C ASP A 32 3.35 -26.10 10.48
N TYR A 33 4.09 -25.06 10.08
CA TYR A 33 3.54 -23.84 9.50
C TYR A 33 3.57 -23.90 7.96
N PRO A 34 2.46 -23.46 7.27
CA PRO A 34 1.14 -23.18 7.83
C PRO A 34 0.29 -24.45 7.96
N ASN A 35 -0.51 -24.55 9.02
CA ASN A 35 -1.44 -25.68 9.25
C ASN A 35 -2.92 -25.24 9.33
N GLN A 36 -3.20 -23.96 9.07
CA GLN A 36 -4.54 -23.38 9.01
C GLN A 36 -4.60 -22.25 7.98
N ALA A 37 -5.81 -21.74 7.72
CA ALA A 37 -6.03 -20.67 6.77
C ALA A 37 -5.30 -19.37 7.16
N ILE A 38 -4.79 -18.66 6.16
CA ILE A 38 -4.09 -17.39 6.28
C ILE A 38 -5.02 -16.27 5.80
N THR A 39 -4.99 -15.13 6.49
CA THR A 39 -5.67 -13.90 6.07
C THR A 39 -4.66 -12.95 5.45
N LEU A 40 -4.94 -12.45 4.23
CA LEU A 40 -4.20 -11.36 3.60
C LEU A 40 -5.06 -10.10 3.67
N VAL A 41 -4.69 -9.17 4.56
CA VAL A 41 -5.36 -7.87 4.69
C VAL A 41 -4.97 -6.98 3.51
N CYS A 42 -5.98 -6.44 2.83
CA CYS A 42 -5.81 -5.42 1.79
C CYS A 42 -6.36 -4.09 2.31
N PRO A 43 -5.55 -3.02 2.44
CA PRO A 43 -5.98 -1.73 3.01
C PRO A 43 -6.86 -0.90 2.07
N TRP A 44 -7.14 -1.39 0.86
CA TRP A 44 -7.85 -0.68 -0.19
C TRP A 44 -9.12 -1.39 -0.65
N GLY A 45 -9.96 -0.64 -1.38
CA GLY A 45 -11.23 -1.13 -1.89
C GLY A 45 -11.08 -2.27 -2.91
N ALA A 46 -12.08 -3.14 -2.95
CA ALA A 46 -12.12 -4.25 -3.89
C ALA A 46 -12.13 -3.76 -5.35
N GLY A 47 -11.41 -4.46 -6.22
CA GLY A 47 -11.29 -4.16 -7.65
C GLY A 47 -10.23 -3.12 -8.01
N GLY A 48 -9.62 -2.43 -7.04
CA GLY A 48 -8.45 -1.58 -7.25
C GLY A 48 -7.17 -2.37 -7.53
N GLY A 49 -6.11 -1.70 -7.94
CA GLY A 49 -4.83 -2.35 -8.29
C GLY A 49 -4.29 -3.23 -7.17
N THR A 50 -4.27 -2.73 -5.94
CA THR A 50 -3.79 -3.49 -4.78
C THR A 50 -4.64 -4.74 -4.49
N ASP A 51 -5.97 -4.65 -4.60
CA ASP A 51 -6.86 -5.79 -4.40
C ASP A 51 -6.66 -6.87 -5.48
N ARG A 52 -6.47 -6.45 -6.74
CA ARG A 52 -6.21 -7.37 -7.86
C ARG A 52 -4.92 -8.15 -7.64
N VAL A 53 -3.82 -7.46 -7.29
CA VAL A 53 -2.52 -8.09 -6.97
C VAL A 53 -2.66 -9.01 -5.76
N ALA A 54 -3.33 -8.56 -4.68
CA ALA A 54 -3.53 -9.35 -3.47
C ALA A 54 -4.28 -10.66 -3.75
N ARG A 55 -5.37 -10.61 -4.55
CA ARG A 55 -6.16 -11.81 -4.87
C ARG A 55 -5.42 -12.79 -5.73
N PHE A 56 -4.68 -12.31 -6.73
CA PHE A 56 -3.90 -13.20 -7.57
C PHE A 56 -2.76 -13.85 -6.76
N LEU A 57 -2.04 -13.07 -5.95
CA LEU A 57 -1.01 -13.62 -5.06
C LEU A 57 -1.58 -14.62 -4.04
N ALA A 58 -2.74 -14.32 -3.44
CA ALA A 58 -3.39 -15.19 -2.47
C ALA A 58 -3.81 -16.53 -3.07
N ASP A 59 -4.29 -16.54 -4.32
CA ASP A 59 -4.60 -17.77 -5.05
C ASP A 59 -3.36 -18.63 -5.27
N GLN A 60 -2.27 -18.01 -5.73
CA GLN A 60 -0.99 -18.71 -5.92
C GLN A 60 -0.40 -19.21 -4.59
N LEU A 61 -0.44 -18.38 -3.53
CA LEU A 61 0.00 -18.77 -2.18
C LEU A 61 -0.83 -19.94 -1.62
N SER A 62 -2.13 -19.95 -1.87
CA SER A 62 -2.99 -21.07 -1.43
C SER A 62 -2.54 -22.40 -2.05
N ASN A 63 -2.14 -22.35 -3.32
CA ASN A 63 -1.63 -23.52 -4.03
C ASN A 63 -0.24 -23.95 -3.52
N GLU A 64 0.65 -22.98 -3.30
CA GLU A 64 2.03 -23.25 -2.88
C GLU A 64 2.12 -23.73 -1.43
N LEU A 65 1.36 -23.10 -0.51
CA LEU A 65 1.38 -23.42 0.92
C LEU A 65 0.42 -24.57 1.31
N GLY A 66 -0.48 -24.97 0.42
CA GLY A 66 -1.47 -26.02 0.70
C GLY A 66 -2.52 -25.62 1.76
N GLN A 67 -2.64 -24.34 2.06
CA GLN A 67 -3.61 -23.77 3.00
C GLN A 67 -4.36 -22.60 2.33
N PRO A 68 -5.64 -22.41 2.62
CA PRO A 68 -6.38 -21.28 2.07
C PRO A 68 -5.77 -19.94 2.48
N VAL A 69 -5.59 -19.03 1.51
CA VAL A 69 -5.22 -17.63 1.75
C VAL A 69 -6.38 -16.75 1.31
N ALA A 70 -7.02 -16.06 2.25
CA ALA A 70 -8.20 -15.25 2.00
C ALA A 70 -7.90 -13.76 2.05
N VAL A 71 -8.24 -13.01 1.00
CA VAL A 71 -8.10 -11.55 0.98
C VAL A 71 -9.29 -10.91 1.69
N VAL A 72 -8.98 -10.00 2.65
CA VAL A 72 -9.97 -9.21 3.38
C VAL A 72 -9.66 -7.73 3.18
N ASN A 73 -10.58 -6.99 2.55
CA ASN A 73 -10.44 -5.55 2.36
C ASN A 73 -10.82 -4.82 3.66
N GLN A 74 -9.86 -4.08 4.24
CA GLN A 74 -10.06 -3.25 5.42
C GLN A 74 -9.69 -1.81 5.09
N THR A 75 -10.64 -1.06 4.57
CA THR A 75 -10.46 0.29 4.06
C THR A 75 -10.67 1.35 5.13
N GLY A 76 -10.14 2.56 4.91
CA GLY A 76 -10.36 3.74 5.73
C GLY A 76 -9.08 4.42 6.18
N GLY A 77 -9.15 5.73 6.41
CA GLY A 77 -8.03 6.54 6.88
C GLY A 77 -6.80 6.47 5.97
N ASN A 78 -6.98 6.56 4.65
CA ASN A 78 -5.89 6.39 3.67
C ASN A 78 -5.08 5.10 3.89
N GLY A 79 -5.77 3.98 4.08
CA GLY A 79 -5.14 2.69 4.31
C GLY A 79 -4.75 2.41 5.77
N ALA A 80 -4.84 3.40 6.68
CA ALA A 80 -4.45 3.24 8.08
C ALA A 80 -5.16 2.06 8.77
N VAL A 81 -6.46 1.86 8.48
CA VAL A 81 -7.23 0.75 9.08
C VAL A 81 -6.63 -0.60 8.71
N GLY A 82 -6.35 -0.84 7.45
CA GLY A 82 -5.79 -2.11 6.99
C GLY A 82 -4.34 -2.32 7.41
N HIS A 83 -3.49 -1.29 7.30
CA HIS A 83 -2.11 -1.38 7.77
C HIS A 83 -2.02 -1.64 9.27
N ASN A 84 -2.87 -0.99 10.10
CA ASN A 84 -2.96 -1.27 11.52
C ASN A 84 -3.40 -2.72 11.79
N ALA A 85 -4.41 -3.19 11.06
CA ALA A 85 -4.89 -4.55 11.22
C ALA A 85 -3.82 -5.60 10.91
N GLY A 86 -2.98 -5.36 9.90
CA GLY A 86 -1.83 -6.21 9.59
C GLY A 86 -0.70 -6.11 10.61
N ALA A 87 -0.28 -4.88 10.94
CA ALA A 87 0.88 -4.62 11.80
C ALA A 87 0.65 -5.03 13.28
N LEU A 88 -0.57 -4.93 13.77
CA LEU A 88 -0.94 -5.19 15.16
C LEU A 88 -1.59 -6.57 15.36
N ALA A 89 -1.57 -7.42 14.35
CA ALA A 89 -2.02 -8.80 14.46
C ALA A 89 -1.09 -9.64 15.33
N ASN A 90 -1.48 -10.88 15.62
CA ASN A 90 -0.58 -11.82 16.27
C ASN A 90 0.62 -12.12 15.37
N PRO A 91 1.86 -12.14 15.89
CA PRO A 91 3.05 -12.40 15.11
C PRO A 91 3.27 -13.91 14.87
N ASP A 92 2.23 -14.58 14.37
CA ASP A 92 2.18 -16.03 14.15
C ASP A 92 2.15 -16.44 12.67
N GLY A 93 2.20 -15.44 11.75
CA GLY A 93 2.22 -15.64 10.32
C GLY A 93 0.85 -15.90 9.68
N TYR A 94 -0.25 -15.94 10.43
CA TYR A 94 -1.59 -16.19 9.89
C TYR A 94 -2.35 -14.93 9.50
N THR A 95 -1.79 -13.76 9.78
CA THR A 95 -2.29 -12.49 9.27
C THR A 95 -1.16 -11.76 8.54
N LEU A 96 -1.28 -11.67 7.24
CA LEU A 96 -0.40 -10.90 6.36
C LEU A 96 -1.09 -9.59 5.99
N CYS A 97 -0.31 -8.61 5.56
CA CYS A 97 -0.85 -7.40 4.93
C CYS A 97 -0.16 -7.21 3.56
N ILE A 98 -0.94 -6.86 2.54
CA ILE A 98 -0.35 -6.24 1.35
C ILE A 98 -0.19 -4.76 1.65
N SER A 99 1.00 -4.41 2.17
CA SER A 99 1.34 -3.04 2.51
C SER A 99 1.63 -2.22 1.25
N THR A 100 1.36 -0.92 1.33
CA THR A 100 1.51 0.02 0.23
C THR A 100 2.29 1.26 0.68
N TRP A 101 2.62 2.12 -0.28
CA TRP A 101 3.39 3.35 -0.07
C TRP A 101 2.91 4.18 1.14
N GLU A 102 1.61 4.17 1.42
CA GLU A 102 1.04 4.93 2.54
C GLU A 102 1.60 4.53 3.90
N LEU A 103 2.10 3.30 4.06
CA LEU A 103 2.79 2.88 5.29
C LEU A 103 3.95 3.82 5.62
N SER A 104 4.62 4.39 4.62
CA SER A 104 5.73 5.33 4.77
C SER A 104 5.32 6.69 5.31
N ILE A 105 4.02 7.03 5.25
CA ILE A 105 3.54 8.36 5.64
C ILE A 105 2.51 8.36 6.78
N LEU A 106 1.95 7.21 7.17
CA LEU A 106 0.88 7.13 8.18
C LEU A 106 1.22 7.91 9.46
N ARG A 107 2.44 7.69 10.00
CA ARG A 107 2.90 8.33 11.24
C ARG A 107 3.21 9.81 11.03
N HIS A 108 3.78 10.19 9.90
CA HIS A 108 4.05 11.58 9.56
C HIS A 108 2.77 12.41 9.47
N MET A 109 1.73 11.86 8.88
CA MET A 109 0.41 12.49 8.74
C MET A 109 -0.43 12.45 10.02
N GLY A 110 0.03 11.75 11.07
CA GLY A 110 -0.75 11.55 12.29
C GLY A 110 -2.00 10.69 12.10
N TRP A 111 -2.07 9.88 11.04
CA TRP A 111 -3.22 8.99 10.77
C TRP A 111 -3.13 7.69 11.57
N SER A 112 -1.92 7.28 11.95
CA SER A 112 -1.64 6.11 12.77
C SER A 112 -0.26 6.23 13.41
N ASP A 113 -0.05 5.51 14.54
CA ASP A 113 1.27 5.29 15.13
C ASP A 113 2.05 4.17 14.42
N VAL A 114 1.41 3.41 13.53
CA VAL A 114 2.05 2.35 12.74
C VAL A 114 2.91 2.96 11.63
N ALA A 115 4.11 2.40 11.47
CA ALA A 115 5.03 2.70 10.39
C ALA A 115 5.87 1.44 10.08
N TYR A 116 6.91 1.59 9.27
CA TYR A 116 7.80 0.50 8.85
C TYR A 116 8.40 -0.32 10.00
N ASP A 117 8.62 0.28 11.17
CA ASP A 117 9.20 -0.37 12.35
C ASP A 117 8.20 -1.23 13.16
N ASN A 118 6.92 -1.22 12.79
CA ASN A 118 5.88 -2.08 13.37
C ASN A 118 5.61 -3.33 12.53
N VAL A 119 6.24 -3.43 11.38
CA VAL A 119 6.09 -4.54 10.46
C VAL A 119 7.46 -5.10 10.07
N ARG A 120 7.45 -6.30 9.53
CA ARG A 120 8.58 -6.93 8.88
C ARG A 120 8.21 -7.24 7.44
N GLY A 121 9.06 -6.85 6.52
CA GLY A 121 8.89 -7.16 5.10
C GLY A 121 9.10 -8.64 4.83
N VAL A 122 8.19 -9.24 4.09
CA VAL A 122 8.38 -10.60 3.56
C VAL A 122 8.97 -10.51 2.15
N ALA A 123 8.32 -9.74 1.29
CA ALA A 123 8.83 -9.43 -0.05
C ALA A 123 8.10 -8.21 -0.62
N MET A 124 8.80 -7.34 -1.34
CA MET A 124 8.18 -6.38 -2.25
C MET A 124 7.82 -7.10 -3.55
N VAL A 125 6.63 -6.85 -4.06
CA VAL A 125 6.09 -7.65 -5.17
C VAL A 125 5.73 -6.84 -6.42
N ASN A 126 5.61 -5.51 -6.28
CA ASN A 126 5.17 -4.64 -7.35
C ASN A 126 5.56 -3.18 -7.09
N LEU A 127 5.80 -2.43 -8.15
CA LEU A 127 5.96 -0.98 -8.15
C LEU A 127 5.31 -0.42 -9.42
N ASP A 128 4.31 0.44 -9.26
CA ASP A 128 3.62 1.08 -10.38
C ASP A 128 3.85 2.59 -10.37
N ALA A 129 4.28 3.13 -11.49
CA ALA A 129 4.42 4.57 -11.65
C ALA A 129 3.05 5.28 -11.68
N ALA A 130 2.99 6.46 -11.08
CA ALA A 130 1.85 7.35 -11.22
C ALA A 130 1.75 7.89 -12.66
N GLY A 131 0.56 8.35 -13.02
CA GLY A 131 0.32 9.07 -14.25
C GLY A 131 -0.82 10.07 -14.10
N LEU A 132 -0.97 10.92 -15.10
CA LEU A 132 -2.03 11.91 -15.20
C LEU A 132 -2.99 11.52 -16.32
N MET A 133 -4.25 11.25 -16.00
CA MET A 133 -5.30 10.90 -16.95
C MET A 133 -6.37 11.97 -17.01
N VAL A 134 -6.91 12.18 -18.23
CA VAL A 134 -8.00 13.12 -18.52
C VAL A 134 -9.03 12.47 -19.44
N HIS A 135 -10.20 13.09 -19.53
CA HIS A 135 -11.21 12.66 -20.51
C HIS A 135 -10.81 13.12 -21.92
N PRO A 136 -10.96 12.28 -22.98
CA PRO A 136 -10.52 12.62 -24.32
C PRO A 136 -11.22 13.85 -24.92
N SER A 137 -12.48 14.14 -24.54
CA SER A 137 -13.15 15.35 -24.98
C SER A 137 -12.49 16.63 -24.47
N ASP A 138 -11.98 16.61 -23.23
CA ASP A 138 -11.34 17.77 -22.60
C ASP A 138 -9.93 17.96 -23.15
N ALA A 139 -9.19 16.85 -23.36
CA ALA A 139 -7.92 16.87 -24.04
C ALA A 139 -8.05 17.51 -25.46
N ALA A 140 -9.09 17.11 -26.21
CA ALA A 140 -9.35 17.67 -27.53
C ALA A 140 -9.80 19.12 -27.49
N ALA A 141 -10.67 19.50 -26.53
CA ALA A 141 -11.21 20.85 -26.40
C ALA A 141 -10.12 21.88 -26.03
N HIS A 142 -9.17 21.49 -25.20
CA HIS A 142 -8.09 22.36 -24.71
C HIS A 142 -6.75 22.13 -25.42
N GLY A 143 -6.67 21.12 -26.30
CA GLY A 143 -5.47 20.83 -27.08
C GLY A 143 -4.36 20.17 -26.27
N TRP A 144 -4.67 19.49 -25.14
CA TRP A 144 -3.69 18.80 -24.31
C TRP A 144 -3.17 17.54 -25.00
N GLN A 145 -1.88 17.51 -25.25
CA GLN A 145 -1.18 16.36 -25.82
C GLN A 145 -0.31 15.64 -24.80
N ASN A 146 0.08 16.33 -23.73
CA ASN A 146 0.92 15.82 -22.66
C ASN A 146 0.72 16.60 -21.35
N ALA A 147 1.39 16.20 -20.29
CA ALA A 147 1.27 16.81 -18.97
C ALA A 147 1.70 18.29 -18.92
N ALA A 148 2.66 18.71 -19.76
CA ALA A 148 3.08 20.10 -19.78
C ALA A 148 1.96 21.02 -20.32
N ASP A 149 1.21 20.59 -21.32
CA ASP A 149 0.06 21.34 -21.84
C ASP A 149 -1.02 21.50 -20.76
N TRP A 150 -1.29 20.44 -20.01
CA TRP A 150 -2.24 20.45 -18.89
C TRP A 150 -1.78 21.41 -17.77
N ILE A 151 -0.50 21.39 -17.42
CA ILE A 151 0.10 22.30 -16.44
C ILE A 151 -0.08 23.75 -16.86
N GLU A 152 0.18 24.10 -18.13
CA GLU A 152 -0.01 25.46 -18.63
C GLU A 152 -1.50 25.89 -18.58
N TYR A 153 -2.41 24.95 -18.80
CA TYR A 153 -3.84 25.22 -18.62
C TYR A 153 -4.18 25.49 -17.15
N VAL A 154 -3.68 24.69 -16.21
CA VAL A 154 -3.90 24.86 -14.76
C VAL A 154 -3.40 26.22 -14.28
N LYS A 155 -2.24 26.69 -14.74
CA LYS A 155 -1.70 28.03 -14.40
C LYS A 155 -2.66 29.16 -14.73
N GLN A 156 -3.48 28.99 -15.78
CA GLN A 156 -4.39 30.02 -16.29
C GLN A 156 -5.83 29.82 -15.79
N ASN A 157 -6.18 28.64 -15.30
CA ASN A 157 -7.52 28.24 -14.92
C ASN A 157 -7.52 27.59 -13.53
N PRO A 158 -7.49 28.37 -12.45
CA PRO A 158 -7.52 27.82 -11.10
C PRO A 158 -8.84 27.12 -10.79
N GLY A 159 -8.79 26.10 -9.93
CA GLY A 159 -9.95 25.31 -9.51
C GLY A 159 -10.21 24.06 -10.36
N VAL A 160 -9.20 23.61 -11.13
CA VAL A 160 -9.25 22.30 -11.81
C VAL A 160 -9.43 21.19 -10.79
N GLN A 161 -10.43 20.34 -10.99
CA GLN A 161 -10.80 19.27 -10.05
C GLN A 161 -10.06 17.98 -10.37
N VAL A 162 -9.31 17.46 -9.41
CA VAL A 162 -8.51 16.24 -9.55
C VAL A 162 -8.79 15.27 -8.42
N SER A 163 -8.78 13.98 -8.69
CA SER A 163 -8.93 12.91 -7.71
C SER A 163 -7.89 11.80 -7.92
N GLY A 164 -7.92 10.78 -7.05
CA GLY A 164 -7.06 9.58 -7.14
C GLY A 164 -7.14 8.70 -5.90
N THR A 165 -6.90 9.28 -4.73
CA THR A 165 -7.04 8.64 -3.40
C THR A 165 -7.58 9.64 -2.39
N GLY A 166 -7.54 9.31 -1.12
CA GLY A 166 -7.76 10.28 -0.05
C GLY A 166 -6.69 11.37 -0.04
N SER A 167 -6.99 12.51 0.59
CA SER A 167 -6.04 13.63 0.71
C SER A 167 -4.76 13.18 1.39
N GLY A 168 -3.60 13.49 0.79
CA GLY A 168 -2.28 13.08 1.27
C GLY A 168 -1.86 11.66 0.89
N GLY A 169 -2.72 10.83 0.28
CA GLY A 169 -2.32 9.53 -0.25
C GLY A 169 -1.41 9.66 -1.48
N VAL A 170 -0.82 8.54 -1.92
CA VAL A 170 0.23 8.50 -2.95
C VAL A 170 -0.15 9.29 -4.21
N TRP A 171 -1.39 9.17 -4.68
CA TRP A 171 -1.82 9.83 -5.91
C TRP A 171 -2.03 11.35 -5.72
N HIS A 172 -2.42 11.80 -4.52
CA HIS A 172 -2.44 13.23 -4.20
C HIS A 172 -1.01 13.80 -4.15
N VAL A 173 -0.10 13.09 -3.50
CA VAL A 173 1.31 13.51 -3.40
C VAL A 173 1.97 13.49 -4.78
N SER A 174 1.62 12.55 -5.66
CA SER A 174 2.07 12.53 -7.06
C SER A 174 1.70 13.81 -7.80
N LEU A 175 0.46 14.26 -7.63
CA LEU A 175 -0.01 15.54 -8.20
C LEU A 175 0.77 16.73 -7.63
N LEU A 176 0.87 16.80 -6.29
CA LEU A 176 1.53 17.92 -5.62
C LEU A 176 2.99 18.06 -6.04
N GLY A 177 3.72 16.93 -6.16
CA GLY A 177 5.10 16.95 -6.64
C GLY A 177 5.22 17.41 -8.10
N MET A 178 4.33 16.95 -8.97
CA MET A 178 4.29 17.42 -10.37
C MET A 178 3.98 18.93 -10.47
N LEU A 179 3.06 19.43 -9.66
CA LEU A 179 2.75 20.87 -9.60
C LEU A 179 3.95 21.68 -9.08
N ALA A 180 4.60 21.19 -8.01
CA ALA A 180 5.76 21.85 -7.42
C ALA A 180 6.94 21.90 -8.41
N GLU A 181 7.23 20.82 -9.12
CA GLU A 181 8.24 20.76 -10.18
C GLU A 181 7.95 21.79 -11.29
N ALA A 182 6.67 21.94 -11.64
CA ALA A 182 6.24 22.92 -12.64
C ALA A 182 6.15 24.37 -12.11
N GLY A 183 6.47 24.63 -10.83
CA GLY A 183 6.33 25.93 -10.17
C GLY A 183 4.86 26.39 -10.05
N VAL A 184 3.92 25.47 -9.93
CA VAL A 184 2.48 25.73 -9.78
C VAL A 184 2.08 25.59 -8.32
N SER A 185 1.37 26.58 -7.77
CA SER A 185 0.84 26.48 -6.41
C SER A 185 -0.22 25.37 -6.32
N PRO A 186 -0.23 24.54 -5.26
CA PRO A 186 -1.28 23.57 -5.02
C PRO A 186 -2.70 24.15 -5.02
N ASP A 187 -2.87 25.41 -4.64
CA ASP A 187 -4.16 26.11 -4.62
C ASP A 187 -4.79 26.31 -6.01
N GLN A 188 -4.04 26.03 -7.07
CA GLN A 188 -4.58 26.07 -8.44
C GLN A 188 -5.46 24.86 -8.75
N VAL A 189 -5.40 23.80 -7.95
CA VAL A 189 -6.17 22.56 -8.13
C VAL A 189 -7.02 22.29 -6.91
N GLU A 190 -8.24 21.80 -7.13
CA GLU A 190 -9.12 21.29 -6.08
C GLU A 190 -8.99 19.78 -6.02
N TRP A 191 -8.37 19.27 -4.93
CA TRP A 191 -8.30 17.81 -4.72
C TRP A 191 -9.61 17.30 -4.14
N LEU A 192 -10.25 16.35 -4.84
CA LEU A 192 -11.45 15.64 -4.40
C LEU A 192 -11.07 14.25 -3.89
N PRO A 193 -11.06 14.03 -2.57
CA PRO A 193 -10.63 12.76 -2.01
C PRO A 193 -11.60 11.63 -2.36
N SER A 194 -11.04 10.47 -2.73
CA SER A 194 -11.75 9.23 -3.05
C SER A 194 -11.25 8.06 -2.19
N THR A 195 -11.96 6.94 -2.23
CA THR A 195 -11.57 5.70 -1.53
C THR A 195 -10.46 4.92 -2.26
N GLY A 196 -10.05 5.39 -3.42
CA GLY A 196 -9.00 4.81 -4.27
C GLY A 196 -9.19 5.18 -5.74
N ALA A 197 -8.20 4.80 -6.57
CA ALA A 197 -8.16 5.16 -7.99
C ALA A 197 -9.42 4.75 -8.77
N ALA A 198 -9.99 3.58 -8.49
CA ALA A 198 -11.18 3.08 -9.19
C ALA A 198 -12.39 4.04 -9.09
N GLU A 199 -12.58 4.68 -7.93
CA GLU A 199 -13.63 5.67 -7.73
C GLU A 199 -13.32 6.95 -8.51
N GLY A 200 -12.08 7.48 -8.42
CA GLY A 200 -11.63 8.65 -9.17
C GLY A 200 -11.76 8.45 -10.68
N ILE A 201 -11.36 7.29 -11.21
CA ILE A 201 -11.54 6.91 -12.62
C ILE A 201 -13.04 6.94 -13.00
N THR A 202 -13.91 6.42 -12.14
CA THR A 202 -15.35 6.45 -12.37
C THR A 202 -15.89 7.89 -12.47
N TRP A 203 -15.42 8.79 -11.60
CA TRP A 203 -15.80 10.21 -11.65
C TRP A 203 -15.28 10.90 -12.92
N LEU A 204 -14.06 10.58 -13.35
CA LEU A 204 -13.50 11.14 -14.58
C LEU A 204 -14.25 10.67 -15.83
N LEU A 205 -14.60 9.37 -15.89
CA LEU A 205 -15.45 8.84 -16.98
C LEU A 205 -16.82 9.49 -17.05
N GLY A 206 -17.36 9.85 -15.88
CA GLY A 206 -18.63 10.61 -15.77
C GLY A 206 -18.46 12.11 -15.98
N GLN A 207 -17.27 12.62 -16.23
CA GLN A 207 -16.94 14.05 -16.36
C GLN A 207 -17.40 14.85 -15.13
N HIS A 208 -17.26 14.25 -13.94
CA HIS A 208 -17.52 14.92 -12.65
C HIS A 208 -16.27 15.61 -12.09
N ILE A 209 -15.12 15.32 -12.66
CA ILE A 209 -13.80 15.90 -12.37
C ILE A 209 -13.02 16.06 -13.67
N ASP A 210 -11.97 16.88 -13.65
CA ASP A 210 -11.20 17.23 -14.85
C ASP A 210 -10.03 16.26 -15.10
N ALA A 211 -9.45 15.68 -14.03
CA ALA A 211 -8.33 14.76 -14.15
C ALA A 211 -8.28 13.73 -12.99
N VAL A 212 -7.54 12.65 -13.21
CA VAL A 212 -7.17 11.69 -12.19
C VAL A 212 -5.65 11.50 -12.20
N THR A 213 -5.06 11.48 -11.01
CA THR A 213 -3.74 10.88 -10.81
C THR A 213 -3.90 9.51 -10.18
N CYS A 214 -3.37 8.49 -10.83
CA CYS A 214 -3.29 7.12 -10.31
C CYS A 214 -2.20 6.37 -11.09
N SER A 215 -1.98 5.08 -10.81
CA SER A 215 -1.09 4.33 -11.71
C SER A 215 -1.73 4.20 -13.09
N ILE A 216 -0.89 4.28 -14.12
CA ILE A 216 -1.34 4.09 -15.52
C ILE A 216 -2.11 2.78 -15.68
N VAL A 217 -1.64 1.74 -15.00
CA VAL A 217 -2.19 0.39 -15.04
C VAL A 217 -3.61 0.30 -14.48
N GLU A 218 -3.91 1.10 -13.43
CA GLU A 218 -5.26 1.12 -12.86
C GLU A 218 -6.28 1.69 -13.86
N ALA A 219 -5.84 2.59 -14.76
CA ALA A 219 -6.64 3.13 -15.86
C ALA A 219 -6.49 2.35 -17.17
N GLY A 220 -5.66 1.29 -17.21
CA GLY A 220 -5.32 0.52 -18.43
C GLY A 220 -6.50 0.15 -19.30
N PRO A 221 -7.56 -0.51 -18.79
CA PRO A 221 -8.73 -0.86 -19.59
C PRO A 221 -9.41 0.34 -20.25
N GLN A 222 -9.41 1.52 -19.60
CA GLN A 222 -10.00 2.75 -20.13
C GLN A 222 -9.09 3.42 -21.16
N LEU A 223 -7.78 3.32 -21.00
CA LEU A 223 -6.79 3.81 -21.96
C LEU A 223 -6.83 2.98 -23.23
N GLU A 224 -6.87 1.64 -23.13
CA GLU A 224 -7.01 0.73 -24.27
C GLU A 224 -8.33 0.93 -25.02
N ALA A 225 -9.43 1.19 -24.29
CA ALA A 225 -10.73 1.48 -24.88
C ALA A 225 -10.82 2.91 -25.47
N GLY A 226 -9.82 3.77 -25.25
CA GLY A 226 -9.82 5.17 -25.66
C GLY A 226 -10.88 6.04 -24.94
N THR A 227 -11.39 5.57 -23.80
CA THR A 227 -12.34 6.32 -22.96
C THR A 227 -11.66 7.28 -22.01
N LEU A 228 -10.36 7.10 -21.74
CA LEU A 228 -9.46 8.06 -21.10
C LEU A 228 -8.19 8.22 -21.94
N VAL A 229 -7.46 9.30 -21.68
CA VAL A 229 -6.16 9.62 -22.26
C VAL A 229 -5.18 9.87 -21.13
N ALA A 230 -4.00 9.25 -21.17
CA ALA A 230 -2.90 9.55 -20.28
C ALA A 230 -2.02 10.65 -20.89
N LEU A 231 -1.79 11.71 -20.13
CA LEU A 231 -0.96 12.84 -20.55
C LEU A 231 0.52 12.68 -20.18
N GLY A 232 0.84 11.73 -19.32
CA GLY A 232 2.20 11.40 -18.93
C GLY A 232 2.28 10.40 -17.80
N THR A 233 3.40 9.69 -17.72
CA THR A 233 3.76 8.79 -16.60
C THR A 233 4.88 9.38 -15.77
N MET A 234 4.86 9.15 -14.46
CA MET A 234 5.84 9.63 -13.48
C MET A 234 6.92 8.58 -13.22
N SER A 235 7.41 7.96 -14.29
CA SER A 235 8.48 6.97 -14.30
C SER A 235 9.75 7.51 -14.95
N GLU A 236 10.90 6.89 -14.68
CA GLU A 236 12.18 7.24 -15.32
C GLU A 236 12.14 7.01 -16.82
N GLU A 237 11.55 5.87 -17.23
CA GLU A 237 11.39 5.44 -18.61
C GLU A 237 9.91 5.18 -18.92
N ARG A 238 9.56 5.15 -20.21
CA ARG A 238 8.19 4.77 -20.63
C ARG A 238 7.87 3.36 -20.19
N LEU A 239 6.61 3.12 -19.87
CA LEU A 239 6.14 1.79 -19.47
C LEU A 239 6.03 0.90 -20.71
N ASP A 240 6.58 -0.31 -20.65
CA ASP A 240 6.53 -1.27 -21.77
C ASP A 240 5.11 -1.58 -22.23
N ALA A 241 4.17 -1.67 -21.28
CA ALA A 241 2.75 -1.89 -21.56
C ALA A 241 2.07 -0.67 -22.21
N PHE A 242 2.64 0.53 -22.10
CA PHE A 242 2.07 1.78 -22.59
C PHE A 242 3.15 2.66 -23.25
N PRO A 243 3.81 2.20 -24.32
CA PRO A 243 4.99 2.85 -24.90
C PRO A 243 4.70 4.22 -25.56
N ASP A 244 3.44 4.50 -25.85
CA ASP A 244 3.02 5.77 -26.46
C ASP A 244 2.84 6.88 -25.42
N ILE A 245 2.76 6.57 -24.11
CA ILE A 245 2.61 7.55 -23.05
C ILE A 245 4.00 8.13 -22.71
N PRO A 246 4.21 9.45 -22.87
CA PRO A 246 5.51 10.06 -22.53
C PRO A 246 5.74 10.05 -21.01
N THR A 247 7.02 10.02 -20.59
CA THR A 247 7.36 10.32 -19.20
C THR A 247 7.23 11.83 -18.95
N LEU A 248 7.04 12.24 -17.68
CA LEU A 248 7.09 13.65 -17.32
C LEU A 248 8.44 14.28 -17.68
N LYS A 249 9.53 13.54 -17.54
CA LYS A 249 10.88 13.97 -17.89
C LYS A 249 11.02 14.30 -19.36
N GLU A 250 10.41 13.53 -20.28
CA GLU A 250 10.41 13.81 -21.72
C GLU A 250 9.72 15.14 -22.06
N VAL A 251 8.81 15.61 -21.22
CA VAL A 251 8.08 16.86 -21.41
C VAL A 251 8.58 18.00 -20.50
N GLY A 252 9.76 17.81 -19.88
CA GLY A 252 10.48 18.86 -19.14
C GLY A 252 10.10 18.97 -17.66
N LEU A 253 9.45 17.96 -17.07
CA LEU A 253 9.13 17.87 -15.65
C LEU A 253 9.93 16.73 -15.02
N ASP A 254 10.96 17.03 -14.24
CA ASP A 254 11.81 16.00 -13.60
C ASP A 254 11.19 15.50 -12.29
N TRP A 255 10.02 14.87 -12.40
CA TRP A 255 9.27 14.34 -11.27
C TRP A 255 8.90 12.89 -11.49
N GLN A 256 9.14 12.08 -10.46
CA GLN A 256 8.85 10.66 -10.46
C GLN A 256 8.22 10.26 -9.12
N LEU A 257 7.18 9.48 -9.17
CA LEU A 257 6.58 8.83 -8.01
C LEU A 257 5.76 7.62 -8.46
N GLY A 258 5.77 6.59 -7.64
CA GLY A 258 4.97 5.38 -7.82
C GLY A 258 4.51 4.79 -6.51
N ALA A 259 3.53 3.91 -6.59
CA ALA A 259 3.06 3.13 -5.46
C ALA A 259 3.69 1.74 -5.47
N TRP A 260 4.39 1.42 -4.43
CA TRP A 260 4.87 0.06 -4.21
C TRP A 260 3.83 -0.78 -3.46
N ARG A 261 3.90 -2.10 -3.67
CA ARG A 261 3.16 -3.10 -2.91
C ARG A 261 4.11 -4.19 -2.43
N GLY A 262 3.97 -4.58 -1.18
CA GLY A 262 4.75 -5.68 -0.63
C GLY A 262 4.00 -6.40 0.47
N ILE A 263 4.38 -7.64 0.71
CA ILE A 263 3.80 -8.44 1.79
C ILE A 263 4.57 -8.20 3.07
N THR A 264 3.83 -7.86 4.11
CA THR A 264 4.37 -7.64 5.46
C THR A 264 3.65 -8.50 6.48
N VAL A 265 4.31 -8.72 7.61
CA VAL A 265 3.81 -9.36 8.82
C VAL A 265 4.11 -8.46 10.03
N PRO A 266 3.53 -8.69 11.23
CA PRO A 266 3.93 -7.97 12.44
C PRO A 266 5.45 -8.09 12.69
N ALA A 267 6.07 -7.04 13.24
CA ALA A 267 7.53 -6.98 13.41
C ALA A 267 8.11 -8.14 14.23
N GLU A 268 7.35 -8.68 15.20
CA GLU A 268 7.78 -9.77 16.08
C GLU A 268 7.56 -11.17 15.49
N THR A 269 7.17 -11.27 14.21
CA THR A 269 6.98 -12.58 13.55
C THR A 269 8.31 -13.34 13.48
N PRO A 270 8.37 -14.63 13.92
CA PRO A 270 9.59 -15.41 13.93
C PRO A 270 10.25 -15.54 12.55
N ASP A 271 11.58 -15.59 12.53
CA ASP A 271 12.39 -15.66 11.30
C ASP A 271 11.99 -16.85 10.43
N GLU A 272 11.78 -18.01 11.05
CA GLU A 272 11.45 -19.24 10.33
C GLU A 272 10.10 -19.16 9.61
N ILE A 273 9.15 -18.38 10.14
CA ILE A 273 7.84 -18.15 9.51
C ILE A 273 8.01 -17.19 8.33
N VAL A 274 8.80 -16.13 8.51
CA VAL A 274 9.08 -15.17 7.43
C VAL A 274 9.81 -15.86 6.29
N GLU A 275 10.77 -16.76 6.57
CA GLU A 275 11.47 -17.53 5.54
C GLU A 275 10.52 -18.42 4.73
N VAL A 276 9.60 -19.16 5.40
CA VAL A 276 8.61 -19.99 4.69
C VAL A 276 7.72 -19.15 3.78
N LEU A 277 7.24 -18.00 4.25
CA LEU A 277 6.41 -17.10 3.47
C LEU A 277 7.20 -16.47 2.31
N HIS A 278 8.42 -16.02 2.58
CA HIS A 278 9.31 -15.43 1.59
C HIS A 278 9.62 -16.43 0.46
N ASP A 279 10.00 -17.66 0.79
CA ASP A 279 10.35 -18.66 -0.20
C ASP A 279 9.16 -19.00 -1.11
N ALA A 280 7.96 -19.11 -0.51
CA ALA A 280 6.73 -19.33 -1.26
C ALA A 280 6.43 -18.14 -2.21
N ILE A 281 6.53 -16.91 -1.71
CA ILE A 281 6.30 -15.71 -2.52
C ILE A 281 7.36 -15.60 -3.62
N GLN A 282 8.63 -15.75 -3.31
CA GLN A 282 9.71 -15.67 -4.30
C GLN A 282 9.49 -16.67 -5.43
N LYS A 283 9.14 -17.91 -5.09
CA LYS A 283 8.84 -18.96 -6.09
C LYS A 283 7.67 -18.56 -6.99
N ILE A 284 6.63 -17.93 -6.43
CA ILE A 284 5.49 -17.43 -7.18
C ILE A 284 5.93 -16.31 -8.13
N LEU A 285 6.65 -15.30 -7.62
CA LEU A 285 7.08 -14.14 -8.42
C LEU A 285 8.02 -14.53 -9.56
N MET A 286 8.81 -15.59 -9.41
CA MET A 286 9.70 -16.14 -10.44
C MET A 286 8.97 -17.09 -11.40
N SER A 287 7.70 -17.41 -11.17
CA SER A 287 6.94 -18.30 -12.05
C SER A 287 6.45 -17.57 -13.30
N GLN A 288 6.34 -18.31 -14.41
CA GLN A 288 5.81 -17.76 -15.66
C GLN A 288 4.35 -17.30 -15.49
N VAL A 289 3.57 -18.01 -14.67
CA VAL A 289 2.16 -17.68 -14.39
C VAL A 289 2.00 -16.30 -13.75
N TRP A 290 2.91 -15.95 -12.82
CA TRP A 290 2.93 -14.62 -12.23
C TRP A 290 3.37 -13.56 -13.24
N GLN A 291 4.46 -13.82 -13.95
CA GLN A 291 5.03 -12.87 -14.91
C GLN A 291 4.04 -12.57 -16.03
N ASP A 292 3.44 -13.59 -16.63
CA ASP A 292 2.43 -13.43 -17.68
C ASP A 292 1.22 -12.64 -17.16
N TRP A 293 0.76 -12.93 -15.94
CA TRP A 293 -0.37 -12.21 -15.36
C TRP A 293 -0.04 -10.73 -15.10
N MET A 294 1.14 -10.43 -14.53
CA MET A 294 1.57 -9.05 -14.30
C MET A 294 1.69 -8.28 -15.62
N GLU A 295 2.25 -8.90 -16.64
CA GLU A 295 2.37 -8.34 -17.99
C GLU A 295 0.99 -8.12 -18.63
N ASP A 296 0.12 -9.12 -18.64
CA ASP A 296 -1.25 -9.02 -19.16
C ASP A 296 -2.08 -7.95 -18.47
N GLN A 297 -1.81 -7.71 -17.19
CA GLN A 297 -2.47 -6.66 -16.43
C GLN A 297 -1.74 -5.31 -16.52
N GLY A 298 -0.54 -5.28 -17.08
CA GLY A 298 0.34 -4.11 -17.21
C GLY A 298 1.00 -3.66 -15.89
N PHE A 299 0.95 -4.47 -14.83
CA PHE A 299 1.57 -4.13 -13.55
C PHE A 299 3.11 -4.18 -13.62
N GLY A 300 3.76 -3.21 -12.98
CA GLY A 300 5.22 -3.18 -12.85
C GLY A 300 5.73 -4.33 -12.00
N GLN A 301 6.66 -5.12 -12.56
CA GLN A 301 7.29 -6.22 -11.86
C GLN A 301 8.51 -5.70 -11.12
N PHE A 302 8.47 -5.76 -9.80
CA PHE A 302 9.58 -5.33 -8.95
C PHE A 302 9.66 -6.25 -7.72
N TYR A 303 10.85 -6.79 -7.46
CA TYR A 303 11.07 -7.70 -6.36
C TYR A 303 12.21 -7.23 -5.47
N LEU A 304 11.95 -7.21 -4.15
CA LEU A 304 12.97 -7.16 -3.11
C LEU A 304 12.73 -8.32 -2.14
N ASN A 305 13.81 -8.96 -1.70
CA ASN A 305 13.74 -9.95 -0.62
C ASN A 305 13.41 -9.27 0.71
N SER A 306 13.19 -10.06 1.76
CA SER A 306 12.77 -9.56 3.08
C SER A 306 13.71 -8.47 3.62
N ALA A 307 15.03 -8.69 3.62
CA ALA A 307 16.00 -7.74 4.18
C ALA A 307 16.10 -6.45 3.37
N ASP A 308 16.11 -6.56 2.04
CA ASP A 308 16.15 -5.40 1.15
C ASP A 308 14.84 -4.62 1.20
N PHE A 309 13.70 -5.31 1.39
CA PHE A 309 12.41 -4.64 1.53
C PHE A 309 12.28 -3.90 2.86
N ASP A 310 12.79 -4.45 3.97
CA ASP A 310 12.87 -3.73 5.26
C ASP A 310 13.71 -2.47 5.13
N ALA A 311 14.87 -2.56 4.48
CA ALA A 311 15.74 -1.41 4.23
C ALA A 311 15.07 -0.36 3.33
N PHE A 312 14.36 -0.82 2.30
CA PHE A 312 13.59 0.05 1.40
C PHE A 312 12.48 0.79 2.15
N MET A 313 11.67 0.10 2.96
CA MET A 313 10.59 0.74 3.73
C MET A 313 11.14 1.79 4.71
N ALA A 314 12.31 1.54 5.33
CA ALA A 314 12.94 2.50 6.22
C ALA A 314 13.42 3.76 5.46
N ALA A 315 14.00 3.59 4.28
CA ALA A 315 14.43 4.71 3.42
C ALA A 315 13.22 5.50 2.88
N ASP A 316 12.19 4.79 2.43
CA ASP A 316 10.96 5.37 1.89
C ASP A 316 10.17 6.15 2.96
N TYR A 317 10.20 5.70 4.22
CA TYR A 317 9.62 6.44 5.35
C TYR A 317 10.30 7.81 5.52
N GLN A 318 11.61 7.90 5.43
CA GLN A 318 12.34 9.17 5.51
C GLN A 318 12.00 10.07 4.31
N ALA A 319 12.07 9.52 3.10
CA ALA A 319 11.74 10.24 1.87
C ALA A 319 10.27 10.73 1.87
N GLY A 320 9.34 9.92 2.35
CA GLY A 320 7.93 10.29 2.50
C GLY A 320 7.73 11.49 3.41
N GLY A 321 8.41 11.53 4.57
CA GLY A 321 8.39 12.68 5.48
C GLY A 321 8.92 13.97 4.84
N GLU A 322 10.04 13.88 4.12
CA GLU A 322 10.63 15.01 3.40
C GLU A 322 9.68 15.51 2.30
N LEU A 323 9.07 14.61 1.56
CA LEU A 323 8.13 14.91 0.49
C LEU A 323 6.87 15.61 1.01
N LEU A 324 6.28 15.11 2.10
CA LEU A 324 5.11 15.73 2.74
C LEU A 324 5.42 17.14 3.25
N SER A 325 6.59 17.32 3.85
CA SER A 325 7.04 18.64 4.33
C SER A 325 7.25 19.62 3.18
N ALA A 326 7.91 19.18 2.10
CA ALA A 326 8.10 19.98 0.88
C ALA A 326 6.76 20.35 0.21
N GLY A 327 5.79 19.44 0.26
CA GLY A 327 4.42 19.66 -0.25
C GLY A 327 3.50 20.48 0.67
N GLY A 328 3.98 20.89 1.87
CA GLY A 328 3.18 21.64 2.84
C GLY A 328 2.03 20.86 3.46
N LEU A 329 2.14 19.55 3.52
CA LEU A 329 1.13 18.65 4.10
C LEU A 329 1.37 18.38 5.61
N ILE A 330 2.60 18.60 6.07
CA ILE A 330 3.01 18.54 7.48
C ILE A 330 3.93 19.71 7.84
#